data_94719ee59e7d7c683edc888f80ad05a5
#
_entry.id   94719ee59e7d7c683edc888f80ad05a5
#
_cell.length_a   1.000
_cell.length_b   1.000
_cell.length_c   1.000
_cell.angle_alpha   90.00
_cell.angle_beta   90.00
_cell.angle_gamma   90.00
#
_symmetry.space_group_name_H-M   'P 1'
#
loop_
_entity.id
_entity.type
_entity.pdbx_description
1 polymer ?
#
loop_
_entity_poly.entity_id
_entity_poly.type
_entity_poly.pdbx_seq_one_letter_code
_entity_poly.pdbx_strand_id
1 'polypeptide(L)'
;MPILSFSSQDIDIITGKKTMTIRKLWKTPLKKGDRLYCYWNLVSKEKKKIFEAKVLDVQTIPFSDLKDNDELARKEGFESAVEMVKDFKKMYAGKIEDSELFQIIYFEKLNVNDWKGDKIDEKAMITQRADILFDSGKFDKSTMCYDAALRIDPDDVYLLNKQGDNLSRLGHFDQAIFCYDKALKIGCASRQQISQVCRFRQAQ
;
A
#
# COMPACT_ATOMS: atom_id res chain seq x y z
N MET A 1 -6.26 10.64 21.06
CA MET A 1 -6.73 10.47 19.68
C MET A 1 -6.29 9.10 19.20
N PRO A 2 -7.17 8.29 18.64
CA PRO A 2 -6.84 6.96 18.21
C PRO A 2 -5.96 6.99 16.96
N ILE A 3 -4.90 6.19 16.98
CA ILE A 3 -3.91 6.10 15.92
C ILE A 3 -3.94 4.67 15.36
N LEU A 4 -4.07 4.54 14.05
CA LEU A 4 -3.89 3.28 13.34
C LEU A 4 -2.52 3.25 12.66
N SER A 5 -1.79 2.16 12.86
CA SER A 5 -0.56 1.89 12.12
C SER A 5 -0.83 0.80 11.10
N PHE A 6 -0.38 1.04 9.88
CA PHE A 6 -0.40 0.09 8.80
C PHE A 6 1.02 -0.34 8.46
N SER A 7 1.20 -1.62 8.18
CA SER A 7 2.47 -2.14 7.71
C SER A 7 2.64 -1.86 6.22
N SER A 8 3.85 -2.06 5.71
CA SER A 8 4.14 -2.00 4.28
C SER A 8 3.26 -2.91 3.41
N GLN A 9 2.38 -3.72 4.00
CA GLN A 9 1.55 -4.68 3.28
C GLN A 9 0.16 -4.14 2.87
N ASP A 10 -0.23 -2.96 3.33
CA ASP A 10 -1.59 -2.43 3.15
C ASP A 10 -1.68 -1.36 2.06
N ILE A 11 -1.27 -1.68 0.82
CA ILE A 11 -1.36 -0.73 -0.29
C ILE A 11 -2.80 -0.28 -0.58
N ASP A 12 -3.76 -1.17 -0.37
CA ASP A 12 -5.17 -0.87 -0.60
C ASP A 12 -5.71 0.22 0.32
N ILE A 13 -5.02 0.46 1.45
CA ILE A 13 -5.30 1.60 2.32
C ILE A 13 -4.82 2.90 1.69
N ILE A 14 -3.61 2.90 1.11
CA ILE A 14 -3.02 4.10 0.50
C ILE A 14 -3.85 4.51 -0.72
N THR A 15 -4.23 3.54 -1.54
CA THR A 15 -5.03 3.75 -2.75
C THR A 15 -6.51 4.03 -2.45
N GLY A 16 -6.93 3.98 -1.18
CA GLY A 16 -8.33 4.19 -0.77
C GLY A 16 -9.28 3.05 -1.11
N LYS A 17 -8.76 1.91 -1.57
CA LYS A 17 -9.58 0.73 -1.86
C LYS A 17 -10.01 0.02 -0.60
N LYS A 18 -9.15 0.00 0.42
CA LYS A 18 -9.46 -0.61 1.71
C LYS A 18 -10.17 0.39 2.61
N THR A 19 -11.39 0.07 2.99
CA THR A 19 -12.27 0.90 3.84
C THR A 19 -12.56 0.22 5.18
N MET A 20 -11.88 -0.88 5.49
CA MET A 20 -12.10 -1.67 6.69
C MET A 20 -10.75 -2.18 7.24
N THR A 21 -10.64 -2.32 8.55
CA THR A 21 -9.51 -2.99 9.20
C THR A 21 -9.95 -3.69 10.48
N ILE A 22 -9.23 -4.74 10.85
CA ILE A 22 -9.47 -5.54 12.05
C ILE A 22 -8.33 -5.29 13.03
N ARG A 23 -8.67 -4.96 14.28
CA ARG A 23 -7.68 -4.70 15.34
C ARG A 23 -8.15 -5.31 16.66
N LYS A 24 -7.19 -5.80 17.48
CA LYS A 24 -7.47 -6.20 18.85
C LYS A 24 -8.11 -5.03 19.59
N LEU A 25 -9.11 -5.33 20.42
CA LEU A 25 -9.84 -4.31 21.18
C LEU A 25 -8.87 -3.46 22.01
N TRP A 26 -8.96 -2.15 21.86
CA TRP A 26 -8.16 -1.21 22.62
C TRP A 26 -8.75 -0.96 24.00
N LYS A 27 -7.92 -0.42 24.93
CA LYS A 27 -8.40 0.02 26.26
C LYS A 27 -9.55 1.03 26.14
N THR A 28 -9.51 1.88 25.12
CA THR A 28 -10.60 2.77 24.76
C THR A 28 -11.12 2.35 23.39
N PRO A 29 -12.23 1.60 23.32
CA PRO A 29 -12.81 1.14 22.07
C PRO A 29 -13.20 2.30 21.16
N LEU A 30 -12.98 2.13 19.87
CA LEU A 30 -13.44 3.07 18.87
C LEU A 30 -14.96 3.05 18.75
N LYS A 31 -15.51 4.20 18.39
CA LYS A 31 -16.93 4.39 18.17
C LYS A 31 -17.19 5.04 16.81
N LYS A 32 -18.40 4.84 16.29
CA LYS A 32 -18.86 5.56 15.12
C LYS A 32 -18.69 7.07 15.28
N GLY A 33 -18.14 7.71 14.28
CA GLY A 33 -17.86 9.15 14.25
C GLY A 33 -16.47 9.54 14.75
N ASP A 34 -15.72 8.62 15.35
CA ASP A 34 -14.35 8.90 15.80
C ASP A 34 -13.47 9.27 14.60
N ARG A 35 -12.53 10.19 14.84
CA ARG A 35 -11.50 10.54 13.88
C ARG A 35 -10.27 9.70 14.14
N LEU A 36 -9.75 9.05 13.09
CA LEU A 36 -8.56 8.20 13.09
C LEU A 36 -7.41 8.93 12.42
N TYR A 37 -6.21 8.74 12.97
CA TYR A 37 -4.96 9.14 12.33
C TYR A 37 -4.25 7.88 11.85
N CYS A 38 -4.10 7.75 10.54
CA CYS A 38 -3.51 6.61 9.89
C CYS A 38 -2.05 6.89 9.57
N TYR A 39 -1.16 6.02 10.06
CA TYR A 39 0.28 6.15 9.91
C TYR A 39 0.86 4.94 9.23
N TRP A 40 1.91 5.17 8.48
CA TRP A 40 2.79 4.14 7.94
C TRP A 40 3.98 3.94 8.87
N ASN A 41 4.32 2.67 9.16
CA ASN A 41 5.49 2.31 9.97
C ASN A 41 5.62 3.13 11.27
N LEU A 42 4.55 3.23 12.07
CA LEU A 42 4.51 4.05 13.28
C LEU A 42 5.69 3.78 14.25
N VAL A 43 6.23 2.56 14.24
CA VAL A 43 7.31 2.12 15.14
C VAL A 43 8.70 2.49 14.59
N SER A 44 8.82 2.86 13.33
CA SER A 44 10.10 3.21 12.70
C SER A 44 10.43 4.71 12.84
N LYS A 45 11.72 5.06 12.65
CA LYS A 45 12.14 6.47 12.54
C LYS A 45 11.53 7.16 11.31
N GLU A 46 11.08 6.40 10.34
CA GLU A 46 10.47 6.85 9.08
C GLU A 46 8.93 6.84 9.11
N LYS A 47 8.35 6.94 10.31
CA LYS A 47 6.90 7.02 10.45
C LYS A 47 6.35 8.20 9.67
N LYS A 48 5.36 7.95 8.81
CA LYS A 48 4.65 9.00 8.06
C LYS A 48 3.16 8.89 8.34
N LYS A 49 2.51 10.02 8.60
CA LYS A 49 1.04 10.07 8.63
C LYS A 49 0.55 9.95 7.18
N ILE A 50 -0.35 9.01 6.92
CA ILE A 50 -0.82 8.72 5.56
C ILE A 50 -2.06 9.54 5.25
N PHE A 51 -3.07 9.46 6.12
CA PHE A 51 -4.33 10.19 5.98
C PHE A 51 -5.08 10.26 7.32
N GLU A 52 -6.13 11.05 7.35
CA GLU A 52 -7.15 11.02 8.39
C GLU A 52 -8.37 10.28 7.88
N ALA A 53 -9.02 9.55 8.77
CA ALA A 53 -10.23 8.83 8.45
C ALA A 53 -11.31 9.10 9.50
N LYS A 54 -12.56 8.94 9.10
CA LYS A 54 -13.71 8.95 10.00
C LYS A 54 -14.24 7.54 10.13
N VAL A 55 -14.48 7.10 11.35
CA VAL A 55 -15.10 5.81 11.63
C VAL A 55 -16.57 5.87 11.23
N LEU A 56 -16.96 4.99 10.32
CA LEU A 56 -18.33 4.85 9.84
C LEU A 56 -19.13 3.89 10.70
N ASP A 57 -18.49 2.78 11.07
CA ASP A 57 -19.08 1.74 11.91
C ASP A 57 -18.00 0.92 12.60
N VAL A 58 -18.37 0.28 13.71
CA VAL A 58 -17.50 -0.60 14.48
C VAL A 58 -18.28 -1.81 14.96
N GLN A 59 -17.78 -3.00 14.65
CA GLN A 59 -18.29 -4.25 15.16
C GLN A 59 -17.26 -4.87 16.09
N THR A 60 -17.70 -5.44 17.20
CA THR A 60 -16.80 -6.14 18.13
C THR A 60 -17.16 -7.62 18.13
N ILE A 61 -16.18 -8.45 17.83
CA ILE A 61 -16.34 -9.91 17.74
C ILE A 61 -15.20 -10.62 18.49
N PRO A 62 -15.42 -11.82 19.02
CA PRO A 62 -14.35 -12.61 19.59
C PRO A 62 -13.41 -13.15 18.51
N PHE A 63 -12.17 -13.46 18.90
CA PHE A 63 -11.17 -13.99 17.97
C PHE A 63 -11.60 -15.34 17.36
N SER A 64 -12.37 -16.14 18.12
CA SER A 64 -12.96 -17.38 17.61
C SER A 64 -13.71 -17.20 16.30
N ASP A 65 -14.44 -16.09 16.14
CA ASP A 65 -15.27 -15.81 14.97
C ASP A 65 -14.47 -15.30 13.76
N LEU A 66 -13.20 -14.94 13.98
CA LEU A 66 -12.27 -14.55 12.91
C LEU A 66 -11.55 -15.73 12.27
N LYS A 67 -11.37 -16.84 13.03
CA LYS A 67 -10.49 -17.95 12.64
C LYS A 67 -10.87 -18.63 11.33
N ASP A 68 -12.17 -18.72 11.05
CA ASP A 68 -12.73 -19.42 9.91
C ASP A 68 -13.45 -18.47 8.94
N ASN A 69 -13.26 -17.17 9.09
CA ASN A 69 -13.97 -16.16 8.31
C ASN A 69 -13.12 -15.67 7.13
N ASP A 70 -13.11 -16.43 6.05
CA ASP A 70 -12.39 -16.08 4.81
C ASP A 70 -12.90 -14.80 4.15
N GLU A 71 -14.18 -14.46 4.33
CA GLU A 71 -14.73 -13.21 3.77
C GLU A 71 -14.12 -11.98 4.45
N LEU A 72 -14.06 -11.99 5.79
CA LEU A 72 -13.40 -10.92 6.54
C LEU A 72 -11.90 -10.87 6.28
N ALA A 73 -11.25 -12.03 6.16
CA ALA A 73 -9.83 -12.11 5.83
C ALA A 73 -9.54 -11.44 4.48
N ARG A 74 -10.34 -11.73 3.45
CA ARG A 74 -10.20 -11.08 2.13
C ARG A 74 -10.45 -9.59 2.16
N LYS A 75 -11.43 -9.12 2.93
CA LYS A 75 -11.67 -7.68 3.14
C LYS A 75 -10.53 -6.99 3.87
N GLU A 76 -9.84 -7.70 4.79
CA GLU A 76 -8.63 -7.21 5.48
C GLU A 76 -7.39 -7.24 4.57
N GLY A 77 -7.42 -7.97 3.45
CA GLY A 77 -6.34 -8.05 2.46
C GLY A 77 -5.52 -9.33 2.53
N PHE A 78 -6.02 -10.36 3.23
CA PHE A 78 -5.44 -11.70 3.25
C PHE A 78 -6.10 -12.62 2.23
N GLU A 79 -5.40 -13.67 1.83
CA GLU A 79 -5.96 -14.67 0.92
C GLU A 79 -6.95 -15.62 1.62
N SER A 80 -6.72 -15.87 2.93
CA SER A 80 -7.56 -16.73 3.75
C SER A 80 -7.56 -16.34 5.22
N ALA A 81 -8.54 -16.84 5.98
CA ALA A 81 -8.58 -16.70 7.43
C ALA A 81 -7.35 -17.31 8.11
N VAL A 82 -6.82 -18.41 7.60
CA VAL A 82 -5.61 -19.07 8.12
C VAL A 82 -4.40 -18.14 8.02
N GLU A 83 -4.22 -17.46 6.89
CA GLU A 83 -3.13 -16.48 6.71
C GLU A 83 -3.30 -15.31 7.68
N MET A 84 -4.51 -14.76 7.77
CA MET A 84 -4.83 -13.66 8.68
C MET A 84 -4.53 -14.02 10.14
N VAL A 85 -4.97 -15.19 10.59
CA VAL A 85 -4.73 -15.68 11.96
C VAL A 85 -3.24 -15.85 12.24
N LYS A 86 -2.48 -16.37 11.27
CA LYS A 86 -1.02 -16.51 11.39
C LYS A 86 -0.35 -15.14 11.56
N ASP A 87 -0.77 -14.14 10.80
CA ASP A 87 -0.21 -12.79 10.87
C ASP A 87 -0.59 -12.09 12.19
N PHE A 88 -1.85 -12.23 12.64
CA PHE A 88 -2.29 -11.71 13.93
C PHE A 88 -1.52 -12.36 15.11
N LYS A 89 -1.31 -13.67 15.09
CA LYS A 89 -0.49 -14.35 16.11
C LYS A 89 0.94 -13.81 16.12
N LYS A 90 1.51 -13.51 14.96
CA LYS A 90 2.83 -12.89 14.88
C LYS A 90 2.81 -11.45 15.42
N MET A 91 1.80 -10.66 15.06
CA MET A 91 1.66 -9.26 15.48
C MET A 91 1.46 -9.12 17.00
N TYR A 92 0.72 -10.03 17.60
CA TYR A 92 0.40 -10.04 19.04
C TYR A 92 1.21 -11.04 19.85
N ALA A 93 2.43 -11.37 19.39
CA ALA A 93 3.40 -12.24 20.07
C ALA A 93 2.88 -13.66 20.40
N GLY A 94 2.05 -14.23 19.54
CA GLY A 94 1.56 -15.60 19.64
C GLY A 94 0.49 -15.87 20.69
N LYS A 95 0.15 -14.89 21.51
CA LYS A 95 -0.81 -15.00 22.62
C LYS A 95 -2.12 -14.33 22.27
N ILE A 96 -3.00 -15.05 21.58
CA ILE A 96 -4.38 -14.60 21.35
C ILE A 96 -5.29 -15.73 21.80
N GLU A 97 -6.12 -15.46 22.80
CA GLU A 97 -7.15 -16.38 23.28
C GLU A 97 -8.41 -16.25 22.41
N ASP A 98 -9.18 -17.31 22.31
CA ASP A 98 -10.40 -17.35 21.49
C ASP A 98 -11.47 -16.35 21.96
N SER A 99 -11.48 -16.07 23.26
CA SER A 99 -12.37 -15.10 23.88
C SER A 99 -11.93 -13.65 23.74
N GLU A 100 -10.70 -13.39 23.24
CA GLU A 100 -10.21 -12.03 23.08
C GLU A 100 -11.02 -11.28 22.02
N LEU A 101 -11.37 -10.05 22.33
CA LEU A 101 -12.21 -9.22 21.47
C LEU A 101 -11.39 -8.44 20.46
N PHE A 102 -11.88 -8.42 19.25
CA PHE A 102 -11.38 -7.63 18.13
C PHE A 102 -12.46 -6.67 17.62
N GLN A 103 -12.03 -5.52 17.13
CA GLN A 103 -12.90 -4.56 16.46
C GLN A 103 -12.68 -4.63 14.96
N ILE A 104 -13.78 -4.78 14.22
CA ILE A 104 -13.85 -4.56 12.79
C ILE A 104 -14.24 -3.09 12.63
N ILE A 105 -13.36 -2.30 12.07
CA ILE A 105 -13.47 -0.84 11.98
C ILE A 105 -13.71 -0.48 10.51
N TYR A 106 -14.89 0.02 10.21
CA TYR A 106 -15.23 0.57 8.90
C TYR A 106 -14.96 2.07 8.92
N PHE A 107 -14.27 2.58 7.92
CA PHE A 107 -13.88 3.99 7.86
C PHE A 107 -13.92 4.55 6.44
N GLU A 108 -14.06 5.86 6.34
CA GLU A 108 -13.87 6.63 5.12
C GLU A 108 -12.64 7.54 5.24
N LYS A 109 -11.85 7.64 4.19
CA LYS A 109 -10.73 8.57 4.10
C LYS A 109 -11.29 9.98 4.03
N LEU A 110 -10.86 10.86 4.92
CA LEU A 110 -11.20 12.27 4.86
C LEU A 110 -10.35 12.95 3.79
N ASN A 111 -10.98 13.80 2.97
CA ASN A 111 -10.29 14.50 1.90
C ASN A 111 -9.13 15.34 2.41
N VAL A 112 -8.00 15.24 1.73
CA VAL A 112 -6.70 15.79 2.10
C VAL A 112 -6.65 17.32 1.94
N ASN A 113 -7.71 17.99 1.43
CA ASN A 113 -7.73 19.42 1.17
C ASN A 113 -7.53 20.31 2.42
N ASP A 114 -7.68 19.75 3.62
CA ASP A 114 -7.42 20.46 4.89
C ASP A 114 -6.07 20.08 5.55
N TRP A 115 -5.22 19.33 4.85
CA TRP A 115 -3.95 18.86 5.38
C TRP A 115 -2.84 19.90 5.20
N LYS A 116 -2.32 20.45 6.32
CA LYS A 116 -1.15 21.35 6.37
C LYS A 116 0.19 20.63 6.60
N GLY A 117 0.26 19.32 6.40
CA GLY A 117 1.49 18.54 6.49
C GLY A 117 2.18 18.35 5.13
N ASP A 118 3.39 17.77 5.14
CA ASP A 118 4.13 17.44 3.92
C ASP A 118 3.26 16.61 2.99
N LYS A 119 3.19 17.00 1.71
CA LYS A 119 2.48 16.21 0.69
C LYS A 119 3.08 14.82 0.68
N ILE A 120 2.26 13.81 0.95
CA ILE A 120 2.68 12.43 0.84
C ILE A 120 2.88 12.17 -0.65
N ASP A 121 4.09 11.79 -1.01
CA ASP A 121 4.36 11.28 -2.34
C ASP A 121 3.78 9.86 -2.46
N GLU A 122 2.51 9.79 -2.86
CA GLU A 122 1.77 8.55 -3.01
C GLU A 122 2.50 7.61 -3.98
N LYS A 123 3.06 8.15 -5.08
CA LYS A 123 3.85 7.38 -6.05
C LYS A 123 5.07 6.74 -5.39
N ALA A 124 5.85 7.51 -4.63
CA ALA A 124 7.05 7.00 -3.96
C ALA A 124 6.71 5.90 -2.94
N MET A 125 5.63 6.05 -2.19
CA MET A 125 5.19 5.03 -1.23
C MET A 125 4.76 3.72 -1.91
N ILE A 126 3.99 3.83 -3.00
CA ILE A 126 3.54 2.67 -3.77
C ILE A 126 4.75 1.97 -4.43
N THR A 127 5.69 2.75 -4.96
CA THR A 127 6.93 2.23 -5.57
C THR A 127 7.77 1.46 -4.54
N GLN A 128 8.03 2.06 -3.39
CA GLN A 128 8.77 1.38 -2.32
C GLN A 128 8.11 0.06 -1.90
N ARG A 129 6.78 0.05 -1.87
CA ARG A 129 6.03 -1.17 -1.59
C ARG A 129 6.21 -2.24 -2.67
N ALA A 130 6.14 -1.82 -3.94
CA ALA A 130 6.35 -2.73 -5.07
C ALA A 130 7.74 -3.37 -5.01
N ASP A 131 8.77 -2.57 -4.72
CA ASP A 131 10.15 -3.05 -4.59
C ASP A 131 10.31 -4.09 -3.46
N ILE A 132 9.74 -3.83 -2.28
CA ILE A 132 9.77 -4.78 -1.15
C ILE A 132 9.06 -6.10 -1.51
N LEU A 133 7.94 -6.04 -2.22
CA LEU A 133 7.23 -7.24 -2.67
C LEU A 133 8.02 -8.01 -3.72
N PHE A 134 8.65 -7.30 -4.65
CA PHE A 134 9.53 -7.88 -5.65
C PHE A 134 10.70 -8.63 -5.00
N ASP A 135 11.40 -7.99 -4.07
CA ASP A 135 12.53 -8.57 -3.34
C ASP A 135 12.11 -9.76 -2.47
N SER A 136 10.85 -9.77 -2.01
CA SER A 136 10.26 -10.89 -1.25
C SER A 136 9.73 -12.02 -2.15
N GLY A 137 9.89 -11.94 -3.48
CA GLY A 137 9.41 -12.92 -4.44
C GLY A 137 7.90 -12.95 -4.64
N LYS A 138 7.16 -11.97 -4.12
CA LYS A 138 5.71 -11.85 -4.26
C LYS A 138 5.34 -11.07 -5.53
N PHE A 139 5.72 -11.64 -6.68
CA PHE A 139 5.66 -10.96 -7.98
C PHE A 139 4.25 -10.53 -8.39
N ASP A 140 3.21 -11.34 -8.15
CA ASP A 140 1.82 -10.95 -8.45
C ASP A 140 1.39 -9.70 -7.71
N LYS A 141 1.68 -9.64 -6.39
CA LYS A 141 1.36 -8.47 -5.56
C LYS A 141 2.22 -7.25 -5.94
N SER A 142 3.47 -7.47 -6.32
CA SER A 142 4.36 -6.43 -6.82
C SER A 142 3.85 -5.82 -8.13
N THR A 143 3.35 -6.65 -9.07
CA THR A 143 2.72 -6.18 -10.32
C THR A 143 1.60 -5.18 -10.04
N MET A 144 0.69 -5.53 -9.12
CA MET A 144 -0.42 -4.64 -8.75
C MET A 144 0.06 -3.28 -8.23
N CYS A 145 1.18 -3.28 -7.50
CA CYS A 145 1.76 -2.06 -6.96
C CYS A 145 2.41 -1.21 -8.05
N TYR A 146 3.22 -1.82 -8.93
CA TYR A 146 3.82 -1.09 -10.06
C TYR A 146 2.75 -0.54 -11.00
N ASP A 147 1.67 -1.30 -11.28
CA ASP A 147 0.52 -0.81 -12.06
C ASP A 147 -0.15 0.40 -11.41
N ALA A 148 -0.30 0.38 -10.08
CA ALA A 148 -0.87 1.51 -9.34
C ALA A 148 0.04 2.74 -9.40
N ALA A 149 1.36 2.57 -9.29
CA ALA A 149 2.32 3.66 -9.42
C ALA A 149 2.36 4.22 -10.85
N LEU A 150 2.31 3.36 -11.87
CA LEU A 150 2.26 3.76 -13.29
C LEU A 150 0.95 4.45 -13.68
N ARG A 151 -0.14 4.26 -12.94
CA ARG A 151 -1.36 5.07 -13.13
C ARG A 151 -1.18 6.51 -12.67
N ILE A 152 -0.31 6.75 -11.68
CA ILE A 152 0.01 8.10 -11.20
C ILE A 152 0.98 8.78 -12.16
N ASP A 153 1.99 8.04 -12.62
CA ASP A 153 3.01 8.53 -13.56
C ASP A 153 3.29 7.48 -14.63
N PRO A 154 2.55 7.52 -15.74
CA PRO A 154 2.63 6.50 -16.80
C PRO A 154 3.97 6.45 -17.54
N ASP A 155 4.76 7.51 -17.46
CA ASP A 155 5.99 7.70 -18.23
C ASP A 155 7.25 7.63 -17.35
N ASP A 156 7.10 7.17 -16.11
CA ASP A 156 8.23 6.91 -15.23
C ASP A 156 9.07 5.73 -15.71
N VAL A 157 10.27 6.03 -16.22
CA VAL A 157 11.20 5.04 -16.80
C VAL A 157 11.65 4.00 -15.77
N TYR A 158 11.81 4.39 -14.50
CA TYR A 158 12.19 3.46 -13.43
C TYR A 158 11.07 2.43 -13.20
N LEU A 159 9.83 2.91 -13.06
CA LEU A 159 8.67 2.04 -12.84
C LEU A 159 8.43 1.08 -14.01
N LEU A 160 8.57 1.58 -15.25
CA LEU A 160 8.43 0.74 -16.44
C LEU A 160 9.47 -0.38 -16.48
N ASN A 161 10.73 -0.08 -16.17
CA ASN A 161 11.78 -1.11 -16.11
C ASN A 161 11.49 -2.13 -15.01
N LYS A 162 11.14 -1.68 -13.81
CA LYS A 162 10.80 -2.56 -12.67
C LYS A 162 9.58 -3.44 -12.95
N GLN A 163 8.57 -2.89 -13.61
CA GLN A 163 7.42 -3.66 -14.06
C GLN A 163 7.81 -4.72 -15.09
N GLY A 164 8.68 -4.37 -16.04
CA GLY A 164 9.24 -5.32 -17.00
C GLY A 164 10.00 -6.46 -16.32
N ASP A 165 10.87 -6.15 -15.35
CA ASP A 165 11.60 -7.15 -14.56
C ASP A 165 10.63 -8.09 -13.83
N ASN A 166 9.58 -7.53 -13.22
CA ASN A 166 8.58 -8.26 -12.47
C ASN A 166 7.75 -9.21 -13.37
N LEU A 167 7.29 -8.70 -14.51
CA LEU A 167 6.56 -9.49 -15.51
C LEU A 167 7.42 -10.61 -16.10
N SER A 168 8.71 -10.35 -16.31
CA SER A 168 9.67 -11.37 -16.76
C SER A 168 9.82 -12.50 -15.74
N ARG A 169 9.82 -12.18 -14.43
CA ARG A 169 9.83 -13.19 -13.35
C ARG A 169 8.57 -14.04 -13.30
N LEU A 170 7.43 -13.47 -13.72
CA LEU A 170 6.15 -14.18 -13.86
C LEU A 170 6.02 -14.96 -15.16
N GLY A 171 6.99 -14.85 -16.10
CA GLY A 171 6.95 -15.48 -17.41
C GLY A 171 6.09 -14.73 -18.45
N HIS A 172 5.63 -13.53 -18.14
CA HIS A 172 4.84 -12.67 -19.03
C HIS A 172 5.76 -11.86 -19.97
N PHE A 173 6.52 -12.54 -20.80
CA PHE A 173 7.61 -11.94 -21.60
C PHE A 173 7.14 -10.87 -22.58
N ASP A 174 6.00 -11.06 -23.25
CA ASP A 174 5.48 -10.07 -24.21
C ASP A 174 5.14 -8.74 -23.52
N GLN A 175 4.54 -8.82 -22.33
CA GLN A 175 4.22 -7.64 -21.53
C GLN A 175 5.49 -6.98 -20.96
N ALA A 176 6.48 -7.77 -20.57
CA ALA A 176 7.78 -7.25 -20.12
C ALA A 176 8.48 -6.47 -21.24
N ILE A 177 8.51 -7.02 -22.46
CA ILE A 177 9.07 -6.37 -23.66
C ILE A 177 8.37 -5.04 -23.92
N PHE A 178 7.03 -5.01 -23.85
CA PHE A 178 6.27 -3.76 -24.00
C PHE A 178 6.67 -2.69 -23.00
N CYS A 179 6.86 -3.06 -21.73
CA CYS A 179 7.31 -2.12 -20.68
C CYS A 179 8.71 -1.58 -20.97
N TYR A 180 9.66 -2.45 -21.35
CA TYR A 180 11.03 -2.04 -21.71
C TYR A 180 11.07 -1.16 -22.95
N ASP A 181 10.31 -1.48 -24.00
CA ASP A 181 10.24 -0.67 -25.21
C ASP A 181 9.69 0.72 -24.93
N LYS A 182 8.66 0.80 -24.07
CA LYS A 182 8.12 2.09 -23.64
C LYS A 182 9.17 2.90 -22.88
N ALA A 183 9.88 2.27 -21.91
CA ALA A 183 10.96 2.91 -21.16
C ALA A 183 12.08 3.44 -22.05
N LEU A 184 12.49 2.65 -23.06
CA LEU A 184 13.52 3.02 -24.03
C LEU A 184 13.09 4.22 -24.88
N LYS A 185 11.85 4.23 -25.37
CA LYS A 185 11.32 5.35 -26.17
C LYS A 185 11.36 6.67 -25.40
N ILE A 186 10.93 6.64 -24.13
CA ILE A 186 10.97 7.81 -23.25
C ILE A 186 12.41 8.23 -22.95
N GLY A 187 13.29 7.28 -22.62
CA GLY A 187 14.69 7.54 -22.33
C GLY A 187 15.46 8.10 -23.56
N CYS A 188 15.16 7.64 -24.76
CA CYS A 188 15.74 8.17 -26.00
C CYS A 188 15.23 9.60 -26.30
N ALA A 189 13.94 9.87 -26.11
CA ALA A 189 13.39 11.21 -26.28
C ALA A 189 14.03 12.21 -25.32
N SER A 190 14.20 11.86 -24.06
CA SER A 190 14.86 12.70 -23.06
C SER A 190 16.32 12.98 -23.41
N ARG A 191 17.07 11.98 -23.91
CA ARG A 191 18.46 12.18 -24.37
C ARG A 191 18.56 13.11 -25.58
N GLN A 192 17.61 13.04 -26.51
CA GLN A 192 17.56 13.92 -27.67
C GLN A 192 17.28 15.37 -27.28
N GLN A 193 16.38 15.60 -26.32
CA GLN A 193 16.10 16.94 -25.78
C GLN A 193 17.33 17.54 -25.09
N ILE A 194 18.03 16.75 -24.25
CA ILE A 194 19.26 17.19 -23.58
C ILE A 194 20.34 17.53 -24.61
N SER A 195 20.50 16.69 -25.66
CA SER A 195 21.45 16.93 -26.74
C SER A 195 21.14 18.22 -27.52
N GLN A 196 19.87 18.52 -27.74
CA GLN A 196 19.48 19.79 -28.38
C GLN A 196 19.79 20.98 -27.50
N VAL A 197 19.47 20.95 -26.21
CA VAL A 197 19.78 22.03 -25.25
C VAL A 197 21.30 22.25 -25.15
N CYS A 198 22.09 21.19 -25.13
CA CYS A 198 23.56 21.31 -25.13
C CYS A 198 24.09 21.97 -26.41
N ARG A 199 23.52 21.64 -27.59
CA ARG A 199 23.91 22.30 -28.84
C ARG A 199 23.54 23.77 -28.88
N PHE A 200 22.38 24.14 -28.35
CA PHE A 200 21.98 25.57 -28.25
C PHE A 200 22.90 26.37 -27.32
N ARG A 201 23.41 25.77 -26.24
CA ARG A 201 24.35 26.43 -25.32
C ARG A 201 25.76 26.63 -25.90
N GLN A 202 26.17 25.79 -26.84
CA GLN A 202 27.49 25.94 -27.52
C GLN A 202 27.46 26.89 -28.71
N ALA A 203 26.27 27.34 -29.12
CA ALA A 203 26.10 28.25 -30.24
C ALA A 203 25.89 29.73 -29.81
N GLN A 204 25.97 30.00 -28.50
CA GLN A 204 26.02 31.37 -27.93
C GLN A 204 27.41 31.71 -27.38
#